data_fc39a2fa338aed593206d766def96d9f
#
_entry.id   fc39a2fa338aed593206d766def96d9f
#
_cell.length_a   1.000
_cell.length_b   1.000
_cell.length_c   1.000
_cell.angle_alpha   90.00
_cell.angle_beta   90.00
_cell.angle_gamma   90.00
#
_symmetry.space_group_name_H-M   'P 1'
#
loop_
_entity.id
_entity.type
_entity.pdbx_description
1 polymer ?
#
loop_
_entity_poly.entity_id
_entity_poly.type
_entity_poly.pdbx_seq_one_letter_code
_entity_poly.pdbx_strand_id
1 'polypeptide(L)'
;MKVSILLPYKENYSPTYPGAVSIFVSSTNKISRYRKNVTIYGSTSYKKKLSSNYVNIELKKKILRSQSKDYVSKFLEIQKNTNPDIIEIHNRPIYVEQLVQLKTNLVLYFHNDPITMIGSKSVNERVNLLTTCSKIIFNSEWSKKQFLKNLKNFYHKSKKLEVIHQSTNKTKVNLTKKENLITFVGKLNSAKGYDIFGDAIIKILDKYPKWKALVIGDEPREKIIFNHKNLKNLGFQNHQKVLQTFNKTSIAVACSRWEEPFGRTSLEAASRGCAVIISNRGGLPETITNGIILRNLKPRTLFDAIENLLINKNKLKVLQKQSIKNFYLTDKLISEKIDHYREVITKKILFNINKDRLKNKIKILHVTNFNERHNGRLFYNTGKRLNNGFIRLNHSVLEFSDRDIVSYYR
;
A
#
# COMPACT_ATOMS: atom_id res chain seq x y z
N MET A 1 0.22 24.05 1.81
CA MET A 1 0.78 22.88 2.50
C MET A 1 2.04 22.45 1.78
N LYS A 2 3.18 22.46 2.47
CA LYS A 2 4.49 21.96 2.00
C LYS A 2 4.73 20.58 2.62
N VAL A 3 5.12 19.60 1.82
CA VAL A 3 5.38 18.23 2.27
C VAL A 3 6.80 17.83 1.91
N SER A 4 7.57 17.37 2.89
CA SER A 4 8.88 16.80 2.69
C SER A 4 8.82 15.28 2.89
N ILE A 5 9.17 14.49 1.89
CA ILE A 5 9.22 13.03 1.96
C ILE A 5 10.67 12.60 2.14
N LEU A 6 10.97 11.91 3.24
CA LEU A 6 12.30 11.36 3.52
C LEU A 6 12.33 9.87 3.23
N LEU A 7 13.05 9.48 2.19
CA LEU A 7 13.29 8.09 1.83
C LEU A 7 14.35 7.44 2.76
N PRO A 8 14.38 6.12 2.86
CA PRO A 8 15.48 5.43 3.54
C PRO A 8 16.83 5.79 2.94
N TYR A 9 17.85 5.88 3.78
CA TYR A 9 19.23 6.03 3.29
C TYR A 9 19.58 4.89 2.32
N LYS A 10 20.16 5.21 1.16
CA LYS A 10 20.48 4.31 0.04
C LYS A 10 19.24 3.68 -0.66
N GLU A 11 18.04 4.21 -0.45
CA GLU A 11 16.89 3.81 -1.28
C GLU A 11 17.09 4.33 -2.71
N ASN A 12 17.01 3.44 -3.69
CA ASN A 12 17.22 3.81 -5.09
C ASN A 12 15.98 4.48 -5.70
N TYR A 13 16.02 5.81 -5.80
CA TYR A 13 14.97 6.61 -6.45
C TYR A 13 15.32 6.81 -7.94
N SER A 14 15.44 5.71 -8.67
CA SER A 14 15.85 5.68 -10.08
C SER A 14 15.05 4.65 -10.88
N PRO A 15 14.76 4.90 -12.17
CA PRO A 15 14.11 3.89 -13.03
C PRO A 15 14.98 2.65 -13.30
N THR A 16 16.30 2.73 -13.09
CA THR A 16 17.23 1.61 -13.38
C THR A 16 17.05 0.46 -12.40
N TYR A 17 17.08 0.75 -11.10
CA TYR A 17 16.88 -0.23 -10.01
C TYR A 17 16.00 0.39 -8.92
N PRO A 18 14.70 0.60 -9.18
CA PRO A 18 13.85 1.26 -8.20
C PRO A 18 13.61 0.35 -6.99
N GLY A 19 13.76 0.91 -5.79
CA GLY A 19 13.26 0.25 -4.58
C GLY A 19 11.72 0.26 -4.53
N ALA A 20 11.14 -0.66 -3.78
CA ALA A 20 9.67 -0.75 -3.64
C ALA A 20 9.05 0.53 -3.03
N VAL A 21 9.75 1.16 -2.09
CA VAL A 21 9.35 2.43 -1.48
C VAL A 21 9.40 3.56 -2.51
N SER A 22 10.46 3.61 -3.31
CA SER A 22 10.63 4.61 -4.37
C SER A 22 9.55 4.52 -5.44
N ILE A 23 9.17 3.30 -5.85
CA ILE A 23 8.07 3.11 -6.80
C ILE A 23 6.75 3.61 -6.19
N PHE A 24 6.45 3.27 -4.94
CA PHE A 24 5.23 3.70 -4.25
C PHE A 24 5.17 5.23 -4.14
N VAL A 25 6.23 5.87 -3.64
CA VAL A 25 6.30 7.33 -3.48
C VAL A 25 6.18 8.05 -4.82
N SER A 26 6.91 7.57 -5.84
CA SER A 26 6.88 8.19 -7.16
C SER A 26 5.50 8.08 -7.82
N SER A 27 4.88 6.88 -7.80
CA SER A 27 3.60 6.65 -8.47
C SER A 27 2.46 7.42 -7.81
N THR A 28 2.39 7.44 -6.48
CA THR A 28 1.35 8.17 -5.75
C THR A 28 1.54 9.68 -5.81
N ASN A 29 2.78 10.18 -5.70
CA ASN A 29 3.04 11.61 -5.81
C ASN A 29 2.73 12.18 -7.20
N LYS A 30 2.97 11.41 -8.26
CA LYS A 30 2.68 11.83 -9.65
C LYS A 30 1.22 12.26 -9.84
N ILE A 31 0.29 11.65 -9.10
CA ILE A 31 -1.16 11.85 -9.22
C ILE A 31 -1.69 12.78 -8.12
N SER A 32 -0.95 12.97 -7.04
CA SER A 32 -1.34 13.81 -5.91
C SER A 32 -1.74 15.23 -6.33
N ARG A 33 -2.81 15.75 -5.74
CA ARG A 33 -3.23 17.16 -5.87
C ARG A 33 -2.15 18.14 -5.39
N TYR A 34 -1.31 17.68 -4.47
CA TYR A 34 -0.24 18.47 -3.85
C TYR A 34 1.13 18.23 -4.49
N ARG A 35 1.22 17.58 -5.64
CA ARG A 35 2.49 17.19 -6.30
C ARG A 35 3.49 18.34 -6.46
N LYS A 36 3.01 19.57 -6.69
CA LYS A 36 3.86 20.76 -6.81
C LYS A 36 4.44 21.27 -5.48
N ASN A 37 3.86 20.83 -4.37
CA ASN A 37 4.24 21.23 -3.01
C ASN A 37 4.97 20.10 -2.25
N VAL A 38 5.23 18.98 -2.92
CA VAL A 38 5.96 17.83 -2.37
C VAL A 38 7.40 17.86 -2.85
N THR A 39 8.34 17.75 -1.94
CA THR A 39 9.76 17.51 -2.23
C THR A 39 10.18 16.17 -1.66
N ILE A 40 10.84 15.35 -2.48
CA ILE A 40 11.29 14.01 -2.12
C ILE A 40 12.79 14.05 -1.89
N TYR A 41 13.23 13.64 -0.71
CA TYR A 41 14.63 13.61 -0.31
C TYR A 41 15.14 12.17 -0.22
N GLY A 42 16.33 11.93 -0.75
CA GLY A 42 16.94 10.62 -0.73
C GLY A 42 18.45 10.69 -0.96
N SER A 43 19.08 9.53 -1.02
CA SER A 43 20.51 9.40 -1.31
C SER A 43 20.69 8.24 -2.30
N THR A 44 20.61 8.52 -3.60
CA THR A 44 20.83 7.55 -4.67
C THR A 44 22.03 7.98 -5.53
N SER A 45 22.84 7.00 -5.91
CA SER A 45 24.00 7.21 -6.80
C SER A 45 23.63 7.33 -8.29
N TYR A 46 22.43 6.91 -8.66
CA TYR A 46 21.98 6.94 -10.06
C TYR A 46 21.69 8.37 -10.54
N LYS A 47 22.18 8.74 -11.73
CA LYS A 47 21.96 10.07 -12.33
C LYS A 47 20.47 10.29 -12.63
N LYS A 48 19.80 9.33 -13.28
CA LYS A 48 18.39 9.44 -13.66
C LYS A 48 17.48 9.19 -12.46
N LYS A 49 16.59 10.14 -12.17
CA LYS A 49 15.63 10.11 -11.05
C LYS A 49 14.23 9.79 -11.55
N LEU A 50 13.36 9.27 -10.66
CA LEU A 50 11.97 8.94 -10.99
C LEU A 50 11.06 10.18 -11.16
N SER A 51 11.44 11.31 -10.58
CA SER A 51 10.71 12.58 -10.71
C SER A 51 11.63 13.79 -10.55
N SER A 52 11.20 14.94 -11.06
CA SER A 52 11.96 16.21 -11.01
C SER A 52 11.96 16.88 -9.63
N ASN A 53 11.01 16.57 -8.76
CA ASN A 53 10.91 17.11 -7.40
C ASN A 53 11.74 16.31 -6.37
N TYR A 54 12.75 15.60 -6.84
CA TYR A 54 13.69 14.85 -6.00
C TYR A 54 14.95 15.66 -5.72
N VAL A 55 15.34 15.67 -4.46
CA VAL A 55 16.60 16.29 -3.97
C VAL A 55 17.51 15.20 -3.44
N ASN A 56 18.71 15.10 -4.00
CA ASN A 56 19.72 14.16 -3.54
C ASN A 56 20.51 14.73 -2.37
N ILE A 57 20.55 14.01 -1.25
CA ILE A 57 21.36 14.37 -0.09
C ILE A 57 22.72 13.72 -0.27
N GLU A 58 23.71 14.53 -0.62
CA GLU A 58 25.08 14.08 -0.78
C GLU A 58 25.82 14.05 0.57
N LEU A 59 26.50 12.96 0.84
CA LEU A 59 27.27 12.75 2.05
C LEU A 59 28.76 12.70 1.71
N LYS A 60 29.58 13.47 2.43
CA LYS A 60 31.03 13.27 2.42
C LYS A 60 31.33 11.97 3.17
N LYS A 61 32.12 11.07 2.59
CA LYS A 61 32.57 9.85 3.27
C LYS A 61 33.35 10.22 4.52
N LYS A 62 32.86 9.89 5.71
CA LYS A 62 33.54 10.02 6.99
C LYS A 62 33.80 8.63 7.56
N ILE A 63 35.00 8.35 8.02
CA ILE A 63 35.47 7.03 8.44
C ILE A 63 34.86 6.59 9.77
N LEU A 64 34.53 7.54 10.67
CA LEU A 64 34.16 7.28 12.08
C LEU A 64 32.69 7.55 12.44
N ARG A 65 31.83 7.96 11.50
CA ARG A 65 30.42 8.26 11.80
C ARG A 65 29.45 7.40 11.00
N SER A 66 28.29 7.10 11.59
CA SER A 66 27.20 6.42 10.90
C SER A 66 26.64 7.30 9.79
N GLN A 67 26.85 6.90 8.53
CA GLN A 67 26.34 7.62 7.35
C GLN A 67 24.82 7.83 7.39
N SER A 68 24.07 6.92 8.02
CA SER A 68 22.63 7.06 8.20
C SER A 68 22.28 8.21 9.16
N LYS A 69 23.06 8.42 10.22
CA LYS A 69 22.89 9.57 11.13
C LYS A 69 23.24 10.88 10.43
N ASP A 70 24.36 10.92 9.69
CA ASP A 70 24.75 12.10 8.92
C ASP A 70 23.72 12.47 7.85
N TYR A 71 23.09 11.45 7.22
CA TYR A 71 22.00 11.64 6.26
C TYR A 71 20.81 12.37 6.88
N VAL A 72 20.35 11.92 8.04
CA VAL A 72 19.23 12.56 8.75
C VAL A 72 19.62 13.95 9.26
N SER A 73 20.85 14.14 9.76
CA SER A 73 21.34 15.46 10.20
C SER A 73 21.35 16.48 9.07
N LYS A 74 21.82 16.10 7.88
CA LYS A 74 21.76 16.98 6.71
C LYS A 74 20.32 17.27 6.25
N PHE A 75 19.45 16.27 6.26
CA PHE A 75 18.03 16.50 5.99
C PHE A 75 17.44 17.50 6.98
N LEU A 76 17.76 17.36 8.26
CA LEU A 76 17.29 18.25 9.32
C LEU A 76 17.74 19.71 9.08
N GLU A 77 18.99 19.94 8.71
CA GLU A 77 19.51 21.26 8.35
C GLU A 77 18.71 21.89 7.19
N ILE A 78 18.43 21.12 6.15
CA ILE A 78 17.62 21.58 5.02
C ILE A 78 16.19 21.94 5.48
N GLN A 79 15.60 21.13 6.37
CA GLN A 79 14.23 21.35 6.81
C GLN A 79 14.05 22.55 7.73
N LYS A 80 15.07 22.97 8.49
CA LYS A 80 15.04 24.21 9.27
C LYS A 80 14.77 25.44 8.40
N ASN A 81 15.27 25.45 7.18
CA ASN A 81 15.08 26.54 6.22
C ASN A 81 13.81 26.39 5.38
N THR A 82 13.39 25.17 5.10
CA THR A 82 12.18 24.88 4.25
C THR A 82 10.88 25.02 5.02
N ASN A 83 10.90 24.76 6.32
CA ASN A 83 9.76 24.81 7.24
C ASN A 83 8.50 24.10 6.68
N PRO A 84 8.54 22.76 6.50
CA PRO A 84 7.42 22.00 5.93
C PRO A 84 6.26 21.85 6.91
N ASP A 85 5.04 21.77 6.41
CA ASP A 85 3.85 21.47 7.22
C ASP A 85 3.82 19.99 7.66
N ILE A 86 4.40 19.10 6.82
CA ILE A 86 4.45 17.65 7.05
C ILE A 86 5.82 17.12 6.62
N ILE A 87 6.38 16.22 7.43
CA ILE A 87 7.49 15.35 7.05
C ILE A 87 7.02 13.91 7.06
N GLU A 88 7.06 13.24 5.90
CA GLU A 88 6.77 11.82 5.74
C GLU A 88 8.06 11.01 5.77
N ILE A 89 8.21 10.15 6.76
CA ILE A 89 9.39 9.32 6.99
C ILE A 89 9.06 7.91 6.52
N HIS A 90 9.74 7.42 5.49
CA HIS A 90 9.47 6.09 4.96
C HIS A 90 10.41 5.04 5.52
N ASN A 91 9.84 4.02 6.16
CA ASN A 91 10.49 2.76 6.53
C ASN A 91 11.77 2.90 7.39
N ARG A 92 11.84 3.97 8.21
CA ARG A 92 12.97 4.21 9.13
C ARG A 92 12.48 4.88 10.42
N PRO A 93 11.87 4.11 11.35
CA PRO A 93 11.34 4.67 12.60
C PRO A 93 12.38 5.38 13.45
N ILE A 94 13.65 4.94 13.42
CA ILE A 94 14.75 5.57 14.15
C ILE A 94 15.00 7.05 13.76
N TYR A 95 14.53 7.49 12.58
CA TYR A 95 14.70 8.88 12.15
C TYR A 95 13.81 9.85 12.91
N VAL A 96 12.70 9.36 13.47
CA VAL A 96 11.72 10.17 14.20
C VAL A 96 12.37 10.90 15.38
N GLU A 97 13.25 10.21 16.12
CA GLU A 97 13.94 10.77 17.29
C GLU A 97 14.73 12.06 16.96
N GLN A 98 15.40 12.09 15.82
CA GLN A 98 16.16 13.28 15.41
C GLN A 98 15.28 14.39 14.82
N LEU A 99 14.16 14.03 14.20
CA LEU A 99 13.30 14.97 13.46
C LEU A 99 12.24 15.64 14.35
N VAL A 100 11.97 15.12 15.56
CA VAL A 100 10.97 15.68 16.50
C VAL A 100 11.28 17.15 16.86
N GLN A 101 12.53 17.54 16.87
CA GLN A 101 12.96 18.91 17.19
C GLN A 101 12.45 19.97 16.19
N LEU A 102 12.03 19.57 14.97
CA LEU A 102 11.47 20.50 13.99
C LEU A 102 10.04 20.97 14.33
N LYS A 103 9.40 20.38 15.35
CA LYS A 103 8.04 20.73 15.81
C LYS A 103 6.99 20.78 14.69
N THR A 104 7.18 19.98 13.64
CA THR A 104 6.26 19.81 12.51
C THR A 104 5.51 18.49 12.58
N ASN A 105 4.50 18.28 11.74
CA ASN A 105 3.76 17.03 11.70
C ASN A 105 4.64 15.91 11.12
N LEU A 106 5.01 14.94 11.95
CA LEU A 106 5.74 13.75 11.53
C LEU A 106 4.77 12.62 11.21
N VAL A 107 4.90 12.07 10.01
CA VAL A 107 4.14 10.90 9.54
C VAL A 107 5.12 9.78 9.25
N LEU A 108 4.96 8.64 9.92
CA LEU A 108 5.82 7.48 9.73
C LEU A 108 5.13 6.40 8.91
N TYR A 109 5.78 5.93 7.83
CA TYR A 109 5.33 4.83 7.00
C TYR A 109 6.13 3.56 7.27
N PHE A 110 5.43 2.47 7.56
CA PHE A 110 6.01 1.13 7.61
C PHE A 110 5.74 0.39 6.30
N HIS A 111 6.82 -0.01 5.64
CA HIS A 111 6.81 -0.88 4.46
C HIS A 111 7.36 -2.28 4.77
N ASN A 112 7.97 -2.47 5.93
CA ASN A 112 8.47 -3.74 6.46
C ASN A 112 7.80 -4.05 7.80
N ASP A 113 8.09 -5.21 8.36
CA ASP A 113 7.60 -5.63 9.67
C ASP A 113 8.11 -4.68 10.77
N PRO A 114 7.21 -3.94 11.46
CA PRO A 114 7.60 -2.96 12.47
C PRO A 114 8.44 -3.51 13.62
N ILE A 115 8.19 -4.75 14.06
CA ILE A 115 8.90 -5.34 15.20
C ILE A 115 10.34 -5.80 14.86
N THR A 116 10.71 -5.78 13.58
CA THR A 116 12.08 -6.12 13.15
C THR A 116 12.95 -4.89 12.91
N MET A 117 12.39 -3.68 12.98
CA MET A 117 13.06 -2.45 12.58
C MET A 117 13.63 -1.71 13.80
N ILE A 118 14.86 -1.21 13.70
CA ILE A 118 15.47 -0.36 14.73
C ILE A 118 14.62 0.90 14.92
N GLY A 119 14.28 1.20 16.19
CA GLY A 119 13.40 2.31 16.56
C GLY A 119 11.90 1.93 16.66
N SER A 120 11.57 0.63 16.49
CA SER A 120 10.21 0.11 16.72
C SER A 120 10.16 -1.36 17.20
N LYS A 121 11.29 -1.96 17.57
CA LYS A 121 11.35 -3.35 18.05
C LYS A 121 10.66 -3.54 19.38
N SER A 122 10.99 -2.69 20.35
CA SER A 122 10.44 -2.78 21.71
C SER A 122 9.05 -2.13 21.80
N VAL A 123 8.30 -2.50 22.84
CA VAL A 123 7.02 -1.88 23.18
C VAL A 123 7.20 -0.38 23.44
N ASN A 124 8.25 -0.01 24.20
CA ASN A 124 8.52 1.38 24.56
C ASN A 124 8.84 2.25 23.33
N GLU A 125 9.63 1.74 22.38
CA GLU A 125 9.90 2.45 21.13
C GLU A 125 8.59 2.71 20.35
N ARG A 126 7.69 1.72 20.26
CA ARG A 126 6.40 1.89 19.57
C ARG A 126 5.46 2.84 20.28
N VAL A 127 5.44 2.84 21.62
CA VAL A 127 4.68 3.82 22.40
C VAL A 127 5.24 5.24 22.17
N ASN A 128 6.57 5.40 22.15
CA ASN A 128 7.19 6.67 21.84
C ASN A 128 6.83 7.17 20.43
N LEU A 129 6.80 6.30 19.43
CA LEU A 129 6.34 6.66 18.09
C LEU A 129 4.87 7.11 18.06
N LEU A 130 4.00 6.45 18.86
CA LEU A 130 2.58 6.83 18.98
C LEU A 130 2.39 8.20 19.62
N THR A 131 3.23 8.58 20.58
CA THR A 131 3.17 9.91 21.20
C THR A 131 3.72 10.98 20.26
N THR A 132 4.82 10.71 19.58
CA THR A 132 5.58 11.66 18.77
C THR A 132 4.98 11.92 17.39
N CYS A 133 4.56 10.86 16.67
CA CYS A 133 4.05 11.01 15.32
C CYS A 133 2.61 11.54 15.30
N SER A 134 2.31 12.43 14.35
CA SER A 134 0.94 12.85 14.04
C SER A 134 0.14 11.72 13.39
N LYS A 135 0.81 10.86 12.61
CA LYS A 135 0.21 9.66 12.00
C LYS A 135 1.25 8.57 11.79
N ILE A 136 0.81 7.32 11.89
CA ILE A 136 1.61 6.13 11.57
C ILE A 136 0.84 5.31 10.55
N ILE A 137 1.45 5.05 9.40
CA ILE A 137 0.85 4.40 8.26
C ILE A 137 1.50 3.05 8.02
N PHE A 138 0.68 2.04 7.79
CA PHE A 138 1.10 0.67 7.51
C PHE A 138 0.69 0.27 6.10
N ASN A 139 1.52 -0.51 5.43
CA ASN A 139 1.22 -1.02 4.10
C ASN A 139 0.22 -2.20 4.10
N SER A 140 -0.14 -2.72 5.27
CA SER A 140 -1.10 -3.84 5.44
C SER A 140 -1.70 -3.86 6.85
N GLU A 141 -2.86 -4.50 7.01
CA GLU A 141 -3.43 -4.80 8.33
C GLU A 141 -2.51 -5.74 9.13
N TRP A 142 -1.82 -6.66 8.43
CA TRP A 142 -0.82 -7.51 9.07
C TRP A 142 0.29 -6.67 9.71
N SER A 143 0.89 -5.73 8.97
CA SER A 143 1.93 -4.84 9.52
C SER A 143 1.42 -4.02 10.70
N LYS A 144 0.17 -3.53 10.64
CA LYS A 144 -0.46 -2.84 11.76
C LYS A 144 -0.64 -3.75 12.97
N LYS A 145 -1.07 -5.00 12.78
CA LYS A 145 -1.15 -6.01 13.86
C LYS A 145 0.22 -6.28 14.49
N GLN A 146 1.28 -6.39 13.69
CA GLN A 146 2.65 -6.55 14.20
C GLN A 146 3.07 -5.35 15.08
N PHE A 147 2.80 -4.13 14.62
CA PHE A 147 3.10 -2.93 15.40
C PHE A 147 2.36 -2.93 16.75
N LEU A 148 1.12 -3.39 16.78
CA LEU A 148 0.27 -3.42 17.97
C LEU A 148 0.56 -4.60 18.91
N LYS A 149 1.36 -5.56 18.49
CA LYS A 149 1.69 -6.73 19.31
C LYS A 149 2.27 -6.32 20.67
N ASN A 150 1.68 -6.85 21.75
CA ASN A 150 2.04 -6.55 23.14
C ASN A 150 1.83 -5.09 23.60
N LEU A 151 1.12 -4.26 22.80
CA LEU A 151 0.67 -2.94 23.25
C LEU A 151 -0.65 -3.07 24.03
N LYS A 152 -0.88 -2.16 24.99
CA LYS A 152 -2.14 -2.09 25.74
C LYS A 152 -3.32 -1.80 24.81
N ASN A 153 -4.50 -2.35 25.11
CA ASN A 153 -5.69 -2.30 24.24
C ASN A 153 -6.13 -0.88 23.85
N PHE A 154 -5.93 0.13 24.69
CA PHE A 154 -6.31 1.49 24.34
C PHE A 154 -5.51 2.09 23.16
N TYR A 155 -4.27 1.62 22.92
CA TYR A 155 -3.49 2.04 21.74
C TYR A 155 -4.07 1.53 20.44
N HIS A 156 -4.79 0.39 20.46
CA HIS A 156 -5.43 -0.19 19.29
C HIS A 156 -6.51 0.71 18.68
N LYS A 157 -7.13 1.57 19.52
CA LYS A 157 -8.16 2.53 19.12
C LYS A 157 -7.58 3.89 18.65
N SER A 158 -6.27 4.03 18.58
CA SER A 158 -5.65 5.30 18.21
C SER A 158 -6.01 5.71 16.76
N LYS A 159 -6.58 6.91 16.60
CA LYS A 159 -6.86 7.51 15.29
C LYS A 159 -5.61 7.87 14.49
N LYS A 160 -4.43 7.78 15.11
CA LYS A 160 -3.14 7.99 14.44
C LYS A 160 -2.72 6.81 13.56
N LEU A 161 -3.27 5.61 13.78
CA LEU A 161 -2.93 4.38 13.08
C LEU A 161 -3.82 4.19 11.85
N GLU A 162 -3.23 4.11 10.67
CA GLU A 162 -3.97 3.92 9.42
C GLU A 162 -3.29 2.91 8.51
N VAL A 163 -4.08 2.15 7.74
CA VAL A 163 -3.57 1.27 6.70
C VAL A 163 -3.78 1.90 5.34
N ILE A 164 -2.68 2.16 4.66
CA ILE A 164 -2.64 2.61 3.27
C ILE A 164 -1.80 1.60 2.49
N HIS A 165 -2.48 0.70 1.80
CA HIS A 165 -1.84 -0.33 0.99
C HIS A 165 -0.94 0.26 -0.09
N GLN A 166 0.01 -0.53 -0.56
CA GLN A 166 0.73 -0.18 -1.79
C GLN A 166 -0.22 -0.24 -2.99
N SER A 167 0.17 0.43 -4.05
CA SER A 167 -0.64 0.58 -5.23
C SER A 167 0.13 0.27 -6.51
N THR A 168 -0.62 0.10 -7.58
CA THR A 168 -0.07 0.06 -8.94
C THR A 168 -1.08 0.68 -9.91
N ASN A 169 -0.61 1.11 -11.07
CA ASN A 169 -1.49 1.68 -12.08
C ASN A 169 -2.41 0.60 -12.66
N LYS A 170 -3.69 0.94 -12.82
CA LYS A 170 -4.66 0.12 -13.55
C LYS A 170 -4.58 0.48 -15.03
N THR A 171 -4.37 -0.51 -15.89
CA THR A 171 -4.36 -0.36 -17.35
C THR A 171 -5.46 -1.18 -17.97
N LYS A 172 -5.85 -0.85 -19.19
CA LYS A 172 -6.72 -1.75 -19.99
C LYS A 172 -5.93 -3.01 -20.31
N VAL A 173 -6.45 -4.14 -19.87
CA VAL A 173 -5.85 -5.47 -20.10
C VAL A 173 -6.71 -6.22 -21.10
N ASN A 174 -6.10 -6.70 -22.17
CA ASN A 174 -6.76 -7.57 -23.11
C ASN A 174 -6.54 -9.04 -22.70
N LEU A 175 -7.56 -9.67 -22.15
CA LEU A 175 -7.47 -11.05 -21.68
C LEU A 175 -7.32 -12.08 -22.81
N THR A 176 -7.66 -11.74 -24.07
CA THR A 176 -7.45 -12.64 -25.21
C THR A 176 -5.96 -12.77 -25.59
N LYS A 177 -5.11 -11.82 -25.14
CA LYS A 177 -3.67 -11.84 -25.32
C LYS A 177 -2.91 -12.60 -24.22
N LYS A 178 -3.64 -13.24 -23.29
CA LYS A 178 -3.01 -14.10 -22.28
C LYS A 178 -2.48 -15.37 -22.96
N GLU A 179 -1.22 -15.68 -22.68
CA GLU A 179 -0.53 -16.87 -23.18
C GLU A 179 -0.66 -17.99 -22.14
N ASN A 180 -0.43 -19.25 -22.56
CA ASN A 180 -0.28 -20.38 -21.65
C ASN A 180 1.02 -20.24 -20.85
N LEU A 181 1.06 -19.25 -19.98
CA LEU A 181 2.27 -18.79 -19.31
C LEU A 181 2.03 -18.71 -17.79
N ILE A 182 2.93 -19.36 -17.05
CA ILE A 182 3.02 -19.31 -15.59
C ILE A 182 4.26 -18.50 -15.21
N THR A 183 4.14 -17.52 -14.31
CA THR A 183 5.26 -16.62 -13.99
C THR A 183 5.50 -16.56 -12.50
N PHE A 184 6.80 -16.67 -12.12
CA PHE A 184 7.32 -16.34 -10.79
C PHE A 184 8.18 -15.09 -10.89
N VAL A 185 7.96 -14.11 -10.00
CA VAL A 185 8.77 -12.88 -9.94
C VAL A 185 9.18 -12.60 -8.51
N GLY A 186 10.47 -12.50 -8.26
CA GLY A 186 11.03 -12.24 -6.93
C GLY A 186 12.47 -12.68 -6.79
N LYS A 187 13.00 -12.61 -5.58
CA LYS A 187 14.30 -13.19 -5.27
C LYS A 187 14.24 -14.72 -5.43
N LEU A 188 15.24 -15.30 -6.08
CA LEU A 188 15.29 -16.73 -6.39
C LEU A 188 15.85 -17.53 -5.20
N ASN A 189 15.18 -17.44 -4.06
CA ASN A 189 15.60 -18.10 -2.82
C ASN A 189 14.44 -18.85 -2.14
N SER A 190 14.80 -19.68 -1.18
CA SER A 190 13.86 -20.49 -0.39
C SER A 190 12.90 -19.63 0.46
N ALA A 191 13.33 -18.46 0.93
CA ALA A 191 12.46 -17.53 1.66
C ALA A 191 11.28 -17.04 0.81
N LYS A 192 11.49 -16.85 -0.51
CA LYS A 192 10.43 -16.52 -1.46
C LYS A 192 9.70 -17.75 -2.04
N GLY A 193 10.08 -18.95 -1.62
CA GLY A 193 9.48 -20.22 -2.05
C GLY A 193 9.84 -20.60 -3.49
N TYR A 194 10.99 -20.13 -3.99
CA TYR A 194 11.42 -20.46 -5.36
C TYR A 194 11.69 -21.95 -5.55
N ASP A 195 12.15 -22.65 -4.51
CA ASP A 195 12.28 -24.10 -4.48
C ASP A 195 10.92 -24.81 -4.60
N ILE A 196 9.89 -24.36 -3.85
CA ILE A 196 8.52 -24.89 -3.96
C ILE A 196 7.97 -24.69 -5.38
N PHE A 197 8.19 -23.49 -5.94
CA PHE A 197 7.78 -23.17 -7.30
C PHE A 197 8.48 -24.10 -8.30
N GLY A 198 9.80 -24.26 -8.21
CA GLY A 198 10.59 -25.07 -9.12
C GLY A 198 10.15 -26.55 -9.15
N ASP A 199 10.03 -27.16 -7.96
CA ASP A 199 9.59 -28.56 -7.84
C ASP A 199 8.18 -28.79 -8.40
N ALA A 200 7.28 -27.83 -8.23
CA ALA A 200 5.92 -27.91 -8.75
C ALA A 200 5.88 -27.67 -10.27
N ILE A 201 6.61 -26.64 -10.73
CA ILE A 201 6.51 -26.20 -12.13
C ILE A 201 7.12 -27.20 -13.11
N ILE A 202 8.22 -27.88 -12.76
CA ILE A 202 8.81 -28.94 -13.62
C ILE A 202 7.75 -30.01 -13.91
N LYS A 203 7.09 -30.53 -12.87
CA LYS A 203 6.02 -31.55 -13.03
C LYS A 203 4.83 -31.05 -13.86
N ILE A 204 4.48 -29.75 -13.73
CA ILE A 204 3.44 -29.13 -14.57
C ILE A 204 3.87 -29.10 -16.03
N LEU A 205 5.10 -28.69 -16.31
CA LEU A 205 5.61 -28.55 -17.68
C LEU A 205 5.81 -29.89 -18.38
N ASP A 206 6.19 -30.95 -17.63
CA ASP A 206 6.23 -32.32 -18.13
C ASP A 206 4.83 -32.81 -18.54
N LYS A 207 3.84 -32.60 -17.66
CA LYS A 207 2.47 -33.08 -17.89
C LYS A 207 1.69 -32.23 -18.92
N TYR A 208 2.00 -30.93 -19.03
CA TYR A 208 1.31 -29.97 -19.89
C TYR A 208 2.27 -29.23 -20.83
N PRO A 209 2.82 -29.89 -21.87
CA PRO A 209 3.90 -29.36 -22.70
C PRO A 209 3.53 -28.11 -23.54
N LYS A 210 2.24 -27.78 -23.66
CA LYS A 210 1.76 -26.54 -24.30
C LYS A 210 1.90 -25.32 -23.39
N TRP A 211 2.25 -25.49 -22.11
CA TRP A 211 2.48 -24.43 -21.17
C TRP A 211 3.96 -24.09 -21.06
N LYS A 212 4.23 -22.83 -20.74
CA LYS A 212 5.57 -22.30 -20.51
C LYS A 212 5.64 -21.67 -19.13
N ALA A 213 6.83 -21.59 -18.57
CA ALA A 213 7.08 -20.86 -17.34
C ALA A 213 8.18 -19.82 -17.52
N LEU A 214 7.98 -18.65 -16.90
CA LEU A 214 8.99 -17.61 -16.80
C LEU A 214 9.33 -17.33 -15.35
N VAL A 215 10.62 -17.20 -15.10
CA VAL A 215 11.16 -16.76 -13.80
C VAL A 215 11.86 -15.43 -14.01
N ILE A 216 11.55 -14.44 -13.16
CA ILE A 216 12.17 -13.13 -13.20
C ILE A 216 12.69 -12.79 -11.81
N GLY A 217 13.96 -12.50 -11.72
CA GLY A 217 14.68 -12.15 -10.50
C GLY A 217 16.05 -12.79 -10.43
N ASP A 218 16.72 -12.53 -9.34
CA ASP A 218 18.02 -13.10 -9.02
C ASP A 218 18.19 -13.28 -7.50
N GLU A 219 19.16 -14.07 -7.11
CA GLU A 219 19.67 -14.14 -5.74
C GLU A 219 21.08 -14.75 -5.77
N PRO A 220 22.13 -13.92 -5.85
CA PRO A 220 23.49 -14.42 -5.98
C PRO A 220 24.01 -15.20 -4.77
N ARG A 221 23.34 -15.08 -3.61
CA ARG A 221 23.73 -15.76 -2.36
C ARG A 221 23.17 -17.17 -2.22
N GLU A 222 22.15 -17.54 -3.01
CA GLU A 222 21.49 -18.84 -2.95
C GLU A 222 21.29 -19.38 -4.37
N LYS A 223 21.99 -20.46 -4.72
CA LYS A 223 21.97 -21.05 -6.06
C LYS A 223 20.93 -22.16 -6.14
N ILE A 224 19.67 -21.79 -6.38
CA ILE A 224 18.59 -22.74 -6.69
C ILE A 224 18.41 -22.72 -8.23
N ILE A 225 18.61 -23.86 -8.89
CA ILE A 225 18.56 -23.96 -10.34
C ILE A 225 17.56 -25.05 -10.73
N PHE A 226 16.65 -24.70 -11.63
CA PHE A 226 15.72 -25.63 -12.27
C PHE A 226 15.87 -25.54 -13.78
N ASN A 227 15.97 -26.70 -14.44
CA ASN A 227 16.13 -26.79 -15.89
C ASN A 227 14.95 -27.54 -16.50
N HIS A 228 14.30 -26.94 -17.50
CA HIS A 228 13.29 -27.58 -18.31
C HIS A 228 13.17 -26.82 -19.64
N LYS A 229 12.92 -27.51 -20.77
CA LYS A 229 12.81 -26.90 -22.12
C LYS A 229 11.77 -25.77 -22.22
N ASN A 230 10.71 -25.83 -21.42
CA ASN A 230 9.63 -24.83 -21.37
C ASN A 230 9.75 -23.85 -20.18
N LEU A 231 10.82 -23.91 -19.40
CA LEU A 231 11.11 -22.99 -18.30
C LEU A 231 12.23 -22.03 -18.72
N LYS A 232 11.99 -20.74 -18.65
CA LYS A 232 13.01 -19.73 -18.95
C LYS A 232 13.24 -18.83 -17.74
N ASN A 233 14.48 -18.75 -17.29
CA ASN A 233 14.93 -17.75 -16.32
C ASN A 233 15.44 -16.52 -17.09
N LEU A 234 14.83 -15.34 -16.81
CA LEU A 234 15.18 -14.07 -17.46
C LEU A 234 16.16 -13.24 -16.63
N GLY A 235 16.56 -13.73 -15.45
CA GLY A 235 17.33 -12.93 -14.51
C GLY A 235 16.59 -11.68 -14.03
N PHE A 236 17.32 -10.70 -13.51
CA PHE A 236 16.75 -9.43 -13.10
C PHE A 236 16.18 -8.68 -14.31
N GLN A 237 14.96 -8.16 -14.20
CA GLN A 237 14.32 -7.32 -15.19
C GLN A 237 13.86 -6.00 -14.57
N ASN A 238 13.87 -4.93 -15.33
CA ASN A 238 13.30 -3.66 -14.87
C ASN A 238 11.79 -3.76 -14.63
N HIS A 239 11.27 -2.88 -13.79
CA HIS A 239 9.86 -2.90 -13.38
C HIS A 239 8.87 -2.85 -14.55
N GLN A 240 9.17 -2.07 -15.60
CA GLN A 240 8.31 -1.96 -16.78
C GLN A 240 8.22 -3.31 -17.53
N LYS A 241 9.35 -4.02 -17.65
CA LYS A 241 9.39 -5.35 -18.29
C LYS A 241 8.61 -6.39 -17.50
N VAL A 242 8.68 -6.33 -16.16
CA VAL A 242 7.87 -7.19 -15.29
C VAL A 242 6.37 -6.97 -15.56
N LEU A 243 5.92 -5.71 -15.59
CA LEU A 243 4.51 -5.38 -15.88
C LEU A 243 4.08 -5.83 -17.27
N GLN A 244 4.94 -5.68 -18.28
CA GLN A 244 4.70 -6.18 -19.65
C GLN A 244 4.58 -7.71 -19.68
N THR A 245 5.41 -8.42 -18.92
CA THR A 245 5.32 -9.88 -18.79
C THR A 245 3.98 -10.28 -18.17
N PHE A 246 3.53 -9.64 -17.12
CA PHE A 246 2.23 -9.92 -16.51
C PHE A 246 1.05 -9.67 -17.45
N ASN A 247 1.15 -8.77 -18.42
CA ASN A 247 0.09 -8.61 -19.43
C ASN A 247 -0.15 -9.88 -20.24
N LYS A 248 0.91 -10.69 -20.46
CA LYS A 248 0.86 -11.97 -21.20
C LYS A 248 0.64 -13.19 -20.30
N THR A 249 0.99 -13.07 -19.01
CA THR A 249 0.92 -14.17 -18.05
C THR A 249 -0.52 -14.56 -17.72
N SER A 250 -0.84 -15.85 -17.81
CA SER A 250 -2.11 -16.39 -17.37
C SER A 250 -2.18 -16.63 -15.87
N ILE A 251 -1.13 -17.24 -15.30
CA ILE A 251 -1.05 -17.59 -13.87
C ILE A 251 0.22 -16.98 -13.29
N ALA A 252 0.09 -16.22 -12.20
CA ALA A 252 1.22 -15.71 -11.45
C ALA A 252 1.29 -16.36 -10.06
N VAL A 253 2.50 -16.73 -9.63
CA VAL A 253 2.73 -17.43 -8.36
C VAL A 253 3.60 -16.61 -7.44
N ALA A 254 3.18 -16.46 -6.18
CA ALA A 254 3.94 -15.84 -5.09
C ALA A 254 3.81 -16.69 -3.81
N CYS A 255 4.60 -17.77 -3.73
CA CYS A 255 4.53 -18.78 -2.67
C CYS A 255 5.57 -18.56 -1.56
N SER A 256 5.72 -17.32 -1.09
CA SER A 256 6.68 -16.95 -0.05
C SER A 256 6.50 -17.74 1.26
N ARG A 257 7.62 -18.21 1.85
CA ARG A 257 7.66 -18.69 3.24
C ARG A 257 7.80 -17.55 4.23
N TRP A 258 8.46 -16.48 3.78
CA TRP A 258 8.64 -15.28 4.60
C TRP A 258 7.31 -14.55 4.78
N GLU A 259 7.13 -14.00 5.98
CA GLU A 259 5.98 -13.13 6.26
C GLU A 259 6.12 -11.81 5.48
N GLU A 260 5.48 -11.76 4.33
CA GLU A 260 5.53 -10.57 3.47
C GLU A 260 4.81 -9.40 4.13
N PRO A 261 5.43 -8.24 4.27
CA PRO A 261 4.72 -7.08 4.80
C PRO A 261 3.53 -6.66 3.94
N PHE A 262 3.61 -6.92 2.62
CA PHE A 262 2.49 -6.72 1.69
C PHE A 262 2.57 -7.68 0.48
N GLY A 263 3.51 -7.49 -0.44
CA GLY A 263 3.67 -8.34 -1.63
C GLY A 263 3.33 -7.61 -2.93
N ARG A 264 4.24 -6.73 -3.35
CA ARG A 264 4.05 -5.91 -4.55
C ARG A 264 3.84 -6.73 -5.84
N THR A 265 4.53 -7.85 -5.96
CA THR A 265 4.49 -8.71 -7.16
C THR A 265 3.09 -9.28 -7.42
N SER A 266 2.44 -9.81 -6.39
CA SER A 266 1.07 -10.34 -6.49
C SER A 266 0.05 -9.25 -6.80
N LEU A 267 0.19 -8.06 -6.19
CA LEU A 267 -0.59 -6.87 -6.52
C LEU A 267 -0.50 -6.50 -8.00
N GLU A 268 0.72 -6.44 -8.54
CA GLU A 268 0.99 -6.09 -9.93
C GLU A 268 0.43 -7.14 -10.89
N ALA A 269 0.60 -8.42 -10.58
CA ALA A 269 0.03 -9.52 -11.36
C ALA A 269 -1.51 -9.46 -11.39
N ALA A 270 -2.16 -9.23 -10.24
CA ALA A 270 -3.61 -9.09 -10.15
C ALA A 270 -4.12 -7.90 -10.98
N SER A 271 -3.43 -6.75 -10.93
CA SER A 271 -3.79 -5.55 -11.71
C SER A 271 -3.70 -5.77 -13.22
N ARG A 272 -2.96 -6.78 -13.66
CA ARG A 272 -2.77 -7.17 -15.06
C ARG A 272 -3.64 -8.38 -15.46
N GLY A 273 -4.59 -8.80 -14.61
CA GLY A 273 -5.52 -9.88 -14.90
C GLY A 273 -4.88 -11.26 -14.95
N CYS A 274 -3.84 -11.50 -14.15
CA CYS A 274 -3.38 -12.85 -13.90
C CYS A 274 -4.31 -13.55 -12.91
N ALA A 275 -4.51 -14.86 -13.06
CA ALA A 275 -4.96 -15.69 -11.96
C ALA A 275 -3.79 -15.83 -10.98
N VAL A 276 -3.93 -15.27 -9.77
CA VAL A 276 -2.81 -15.19 -8.82
C VAL A 276 -2.93 -16.30 -7.79
N ILE A 277 -1.85 -17.06 -7.57
CA ILE A 277 -1.72 -18.07 -6.53
C ILE A 277 -0.71 -17.55 -5.51
N ILE A 278 -1.10 -17.45 -4.25
CA ILE A 278 -0.26 -16.92 -3.18
C ILE A 278 -0.22 -17.85 -1.96
N SER A 279 0.81 -17.68 -1.15
CA SER A 279 0.83 -18.23 0.20
C SER A 279 0.04 -17.36 1.19
N ASN A 280 -0.41 -17.94 2.28
CA ASN A 280 -1.03 -17.22 3.40
C ASN A 280 0.06 -16.73 4.37
N ARG A 281 0.86 -15.74 3.94
CA ARG A 281 1.99 -15.21 4.71
C ARG A 281 1.96 -13.68 4.79
N GLY A 282 1.96 -13.18 6.03
CA GLY A 282 1.96 -11.74 6.30
C GLY A 282 0.77 -11.01 5.70
N GLY A 283 1.06 -9.88 5.05
CA GLY A 283 0.09 -9.08 4.31
C GLY A 283 -0.14 -9.52 2.86
N LEU A 284 0.44 -10.65 2.43
CA LEU A 284 0.30 -11.13 1.05
C LEU A 284 -1.17 -11.38 0.65
N PRO A 285 -2.05 -11.92 1.51
CA PRO A 285 -3.48 -12.06 1.20
C PRO A 285 -4.20 -10.75 0.90
N GLU A 286 -3.70 -9.62 1.43
CA GLU A 286 -4.31 -8.29 1.21
C GLU A 286 -4.03 -7.71 -0.18
N THR A 287 -3.15 -8.35 -0.96
CA THR A 287 -2.74 -7.89 -2.30
C THR A 287 -3.70 -8.28 -3.41
N ILE A 288 -4.57 -9.24 -3.16
CA ILE A 288 -5.49 -9.79 -4.15
C ILE A 288 -6.93 -9.76 -3.64
N THR A 289 -7.86 -9.47 -4.53
CA THR A 289 -9.30 -9.60 -4.27
C THR A 289 -9.85 -10.95 -4.73
N ASN A 290 -9.22 -11.50 -5.76
CA ASN A 290 -9.59 -12.77 -6.37
C ASN A 290 -8.32 -13.55 -6.74
N GLY A 291 -8.20 -14.76 -6.26
CA GLY A 291 -7.03 -15.62 -6.47
C GLY A 291 -7.14 -16.89 -5.64
N ILE A 292 -6.06 -17.63 -5.58
CA ILE A 292 -5.94 -18.85 -4.78
C ILE A 292 -4.94 -18.61 -3.67
N ILE A 293 -5.36 -18.82 -2.42
CA ILE A 293 -4.50 -18.82 -1.25
C ILE A 293 -4.18 -20.28 -0.91
N LEU A 294 -2.89 -20.65 -0.94
CA LEU A 294 -2.44 -22.00 -0.66
C LEU A 294 -2.68 -22.37 0.81
N ARG A 295 -3.25 -23.54 1.07
CA ARG A 295 -3.48 -24.06 2.43
C ARG A 295 -2.19 -24.34 3.18
N ASN A 296 -1.18 -24.83 2.45
CA ASN A 296 0.17 -25.07 2.97
C ASN A 296 1.21 -24.84 1.88
N LEU A 297 2.48 -24.76 2.26
CA LEU A 297 3.59 -24.47 1.38
C LEU A 297 4.36 -25.77 1.03
N LYS A 298 3.68 -26.70 0.33
CA LYS A 298 4.29 -27.91 -0.24
C LYS A 298 4.26 -27.83 -1.78
N PRO A 299 5.28 -28.37 -2.48
CA PRO A 299 5.28 -28.42 -3.95
C PRO A 299 4.03 -29.09 -4.52
N ARG A 300 3.53 -30.16 -3.88
CA ARG A 300 2.31 -30.86 -4.30
C ARG A 300 1.07 -29.95 -4.23
N THR A 301 0.93 -29.17 -3.16
CA THR A 301 -0.22 -28.24 -3.02
C THR A 301 -0.19 -27.14 -4.09
N LEU A 302 0.98 -26.64 -4.43
CA LEU A 302 1.13 -25.67 -5.53
C LEU A 302 0.86 -26.33 -6.89
N PHE A 303 1.37 -27.53 -7.11
CA PHE A 303 1.09 -28.31 -8.31
C PHE A 303 -0.43 -28.46 -8.50
N ASP A 304 -1.15 -28.97 -7.50
CA ASP A 304 -2.59 -29.22 -7.55
C ASP A 304 -3.37 -27.92 -7.81
N ALA A 305 -2.96 -26.81 -7.21
CA ALA A 305 -3.57 -25.48 -7.43
C ALA A 305 -3.40 -24.98 -8.88
N ILE A 306 -2.20 -25.14 -9.44
CA ILE A 306 -1.91 -24.80 -10.84
C ILE A 306 -2.70 -25.72 -11.76
N GLU A 307 -2.57 -27.04 -11.58
CA GLU A 307 -3.22 -28.05 -12.41
C GLU A 307 -4.75 -27.86 -12.50
N ASN A 308 -5.38 -27.55 -11.37
CA ASN A 308 -6.82 -27.25 -11.34
C ASN A 308 -7.20 -26.10 -12.28
N LEU A 309 -6.34 -25.07 -12.42
CA LEU A 309 -6.55 -23.96 -13.34
C LEU A 309 -6.29 -24.33 -14.79
N LEU A 310 -5.36 -25.26 -15.05
CA LEU A 310 -5.04 -25.73 -16.40
C LEU A 310 -6.17 -26.59 -16.97
N ILE A 311 -6.73 -27.46 -16.14
CA ILE A 311 -7.85 -28.35 -16.51
C ILE A 311 -9.14 -27.53 -16.61
N ASN A 312 -9.43 -26.70 -15.62
CA ASN A 312 -10.65 -25.90 -15.59
C ASN A 312 -10.42 -24.50 -16.18
N LYS A 313 -10.42 -24.42 -17.52
CA LYS A 313 -10.24 -23.15 -18.26
C LYS A 313 -11.30 -22.10 -17.91
N ASN A 314 -12.51 -22.48 -17.56
CA ASN A 314 -13.55 -21.54 -17.14
C ASN A 314 -13.18 -20.88 -15.81
N LYS A 315 -12.73 -21.65 -14.82
CA LYS A 315 -12.25 -21.14 -13.53
C LYS A 315 -11.07 -20.17 -13.71
N LEU A 316 -10.11 -20.52 -14.56
CA LEU A 316 -8.99 -19.63 -14.91
C LEU A 316 -9.48 -18.30 -15.49
N LYS A 317 -10.35 -18.33 -16.50
CA LYS A 317 -10.92 -17.12 -17.11
C LYS A 317 -11.74 -16.28 -16.13
N VAL A 318 -12.51 -16.92 -15.24
CA VAL A 318 -13.30 -16.23 -14.20
C VAL A 318 -12.37 -15.51 -13.24
N LEU A 319 -11.32 -16.16 -12.73
CA LEU A 319 -10.34 -15.52 -11.84
C LEU A 319 -9.64 -14.35 -12.52
N GLN A 320 -9.22 -14.48 -13.78
CA GLN A 320 -8.61 -13.41 -14.55
C GLN A 320 -9.54 -12.19 -14.71
N LYS A 321 -10.81 -12.42 -15.08
CA LYS A 321 -11.82 -11.36 -15.20
C LYS A 321 -12.09 -10.67 -13.86
N GLN A 322 -12.25 -11.45 -12.80
CA GLN A 322 -12.52 -10.93 -11.45
C GLN A 322 -11.33 -10.15 -10.89
N SER A 323 -10.10 -10.60 -11.12
CA SER A 323 -8.88 -9.87 -10.71
C SER A 323 -8.87 -8.45 -11.25
N ILE A 324 -9.24 -8.24 -12.52
CA ILE A 324 -9.32 -6.89 -13.11
C ILE A 324 -10.55 -6.12 -12.61
N LYS A 325 -11.73 -6.77 -12.63
CA LYS A 325 -13.00 -6.12 -12.27
C LYS A 325 -12.95 -5.56 -10.86
N ASN A 326 -12.47 -6.37 -9.92
CA ASN A 326 -12.47 -6.08 -8.49
C ASN A 326 -11.18 -5.39 -8.01
N PHE A 327 -10.21 -5.14 -8.91
CA PHE A 327 -8.97 -4.45 -8.53
C PHE A 327 -9.23 -3.00 -8.16
N TYR A 328 -8.94 -2.64 -6.91
CA TYR A 328 -9.19 -1.30 -6.37
C TYR A 328 -7.92 -0.58 -5.88
N LEU A 329 -6.80 -1.30 -5.65
CA LEU A 329 -5.56 -0.73 -5.13
C LEU A 329 -4.79 0.06 -6.21
N THR A 330 -5.47 1.04 -6.78
CA THR A 330 -4.93 1.88 -7.85
C THR A 330 -4.12 3.03 -7.28
N ASP A 331 -3.12 3.51 -8.05
CA ASP A 331 -2.34 4.69 -7.67
C ASP A 331 -3.24 5.90 -7.40
N LYS A 332 -4.35 6.04 -8.13
CA LYS A 332 -5.33 7.12 -7.94
C LYS A 332 -5.99 7.03 -6.55
N LEU A 333 -6.60 5.89 -6.21
CA LEU A 333 -7.26 5.72 -4.93
C LEU A 333 -6.31 5.91 -3.75
N ILE A 334 -5.09 5.36 -3.86
CA ILE A 334 -4.10 5.46 -2.77
C ILE A 334 -3.57 6.89 -2.65
N SER A 335 -3.33 7.58 -3.77
CA SER A 335 -2.95 9.00 -3.75
C SER A 335 -4.05 9.88 -3.11
N GLU A 336 -5.33 9.62 -3.39
CA GLU A 336 -6.45 10.34 -2.77
C GLU A 336 -6.50 10.10 -1.25
N LYS A 337 -6.25 8.88 -0.77
CA LYS A 337 -6.14 8.58 0.68
C LYS A 337 -4.97 9.34 1.33
N ILE A 338 -3.82 9.38 0.65
CA ILE A 338 -2.65 10.12 1.11
C ILE A 338 -2.96 11.63 1.20
N ASP A 339 -3.54 12.20 0.16
CA ASP A 339 -3.92 13.61 0.16
C ASP A 339 -4.94 13.94 1.25
N HIS A 340 -5.89 13.03 1.48
CA HIS A 340 -6.90 13.19 2.53
C HIS A 340 -6.27 13.25 3.93
N TYR A 341 -5.39 12.32 4.32
CA TYR A 341 -4.80 12.42 5.66
C TYR A 341 -3.90 13.65 5.81
N ARG A 342 -3.19 14.07 4.75
CA ARG A 342 -2.40 15.32 4.75
C ARG A 342 -3.27 16.53 5.06
N GLU A 343 -4.46 16.60 4.46
CA GLU A 343 -5.44 17.65 4.73
C GLU A 343 -5.94 17.59 6.16
N VAL A 344 -6.28 16.40 6.67
CA VAL A 344 -6.75 16.22 8.05
C VAL A 344 -5.69 16.66 9.06
N ILE A 345 -4.44 16.25 8.89
CA ILE A 345 -3.34 16.60 9.81
C ILE A 345 -3.09 18.12 9.81
N THR A 346 -3.14 18.76 8.65
CA THR A 346 -2.90 20.20 8.53
C THR A 346 -4.15 21.04 8.79
N LYS A 347 -5.27 20.42 9.19
CA LYS A 347 -6.57 21.07 9.42
C LYS A 347 -7.10 21.87 8.21
N LYS A 348 -6.56 21.61 7.01
CA LYS A 348 -7.02 22.29 5.78
C LYS A 348 -8.47 21.95 5.42
N ILE A 349 -8.93 20.73 5.72
CA ILE A 349 -10.34 20.35 5.51
C ILE A 349 -11.26 21.26 6.35
N LEU A 350 -10.93 21.51 7.62
CA LEU A 350 -11.73 22.37 8.48
C LEU A 350 -11.77 23.82 7.97
N PHE A 351 -10.66 24.32 7.41
CA PHE A 351 -10.59 25.68 6.83
C PHE A 351 -11.39 25.82 5.52
N ASN A 352 -11.34 24.83 4.64
CA ASN A 352 -12.11 24.86 3.39
C ASN A 352 -13.60 24.67 3.63
N ILE A 353 -13.98 23.82 4.59
CA ILE A 353 -15.39 23.67 5.02
C ILE A 353 -15.93 25.01 5.53
N ASN A 354 -15.14 25.78 6.26
CA ASN A 354 -15.57 27.06 6.80
C ASN A 354 -15.54 28.23 5.79
N LYS A 355 -14.59 28.28 4.85
CA LYS A 355 -14.46 29.38 3.88
C LYS A 355 -15.47 29.33 2.74
N ASP A 356 -15.71 28.14 2.18
CA ASP A 356 -16.59 28.02 1.00
C ASP A 356 -18.07 27.83 1.35
N ARG A 357 -18.36 27.31 2.55
CA ARG A 357 -19.74 27.05 2.99
C ARG A 357 -20.44 28.24 3.67
N LEU A 358 -19.69 29.20 4.18
CA LEU A 358 -20.26 30.42 4.74
C LEU A 358 -20.86 31.39 3.69
N LYS A 359 -20.54 31.17 2.39
CA LYS A 359 -21.02 32.04 1.30
C LYS A 359 -22.33 31.56 0.65
N ASN A 360 -22.66 30.28 0.71
CA ASN A 360 -23.86 29.76 0.05
C ASN A 360 -24.76 28.98 1.03
N LYS A 361 -25.91 29.56 1.35
CA LYS A 361 -26.97 28.90 2.06
C LYS A 361 -27.55 27.77 1.20
N ILE A 362 -27.34 26.50 1.62
CA ILE A 362 -27.80 25.32 0.88
C ILE A 362 -29.21 24.98 1.38
N LYS A 363 -30.09 24.57 0.47
CA LYS A 363 -31.38 23.94 0.82
C LYS A 363 -31.12 22.44 0.95
N ILE A 364 -31.42 21.89 2.14
CA ILE A 364 -31.20 20.49 2.47
C ILE A 364 -32.54 19.84 2.74
N LEU A 365 -32.87 18.77 1.99
CA LEU A 365 -33.90 17.82 2.38
C LEU A 365 -33.25 16.74 3.23
N HIS A 366 -33.58 16.71 4.54
CA HIS A 366 -33.03 15.72 5.45
C HIS A 366 -34.06 14.66 5.74
N VAL A 367 -33.93 13.52 5.06
CA VAL A 367 -34.82 12.35 5.21
C VAL A 367 -34.22 11.40 6.22
N THR A 368 -34.87 11.18 7.36
CA THR A 368 -34.37 10.25 8.38
C THR A 368 -35.51 9.88 9.32
N ASN A 369 -35.29 8.81 10.07
CA ASN A 369 -36.16 8.46 11.19
C ASN A 369 -35.82 9.36 12.39
N PHE A 370 -36.65 10.36 12.68
CA PHE A 370 -36.50 11.23 13.85
C PHE A 370 -36.90 10.56 15.17
N ASN A 371 -37.37 9.31 15.11
CA ASN A 371 -37.72 8.44 16.23
C ASN A 371 -38.64 9.11 17.28
N GLU A 372 -39.85 9.46 16.88
CA GLU A 372 -40.83 10.11 17.71
C GLU A 372 -41.45 9.21 18.79
N ARG A 373 -41.09 7.91 18.81
CA ARG A 373 -41.38 7.04 19.95
C ARG A 373 -40.70 7.64 21.20
N HIS A 374 -41.42 8.01 22.19
CA HIS A 374 -41.00 8.67 23.43
C HIS A 374 -41.02 10.22 23.41
N ASN A 375 -41.90 10.86 22.65
CA ASN A 375 -42.09 12.31 22.64
C ASN A 375 -40.79 13.11 22.45
N GLY A 376 -39.93 12.66 21.52
CA GLY A 376 -38.67 13.33 21.19
C GLY A 376 -37.59 13.27 22.29
N ARG A 377 -37.75 12.45 23.31
CA ARG A 377 -36.83 12.40 24.48
C ARG A 377 -35.56 11.60 24.28
N LEU A 378 -35.35 10.95 23.13
CA LEU A 378 -34.08 10.28 22.86
C LEU A 378 -33.00 11.30 22.51
N PHE A 379 -32.24 11.74 23.50
CA PHE A 379 -31.06 12.60 23.41
C PHE A 379 -30.00 12.14 22.43
N TYR A 380 -30.09 10.92 21.92
CA TYR A 380 -29.08 10.23 21.09
C TYR A 380 -29.52 10.04 19.64
N ASN A 381 -30.58 10.66 19.19
CA ASN A 381 -31.00 10.53 17.80
C ASN A 381 -30.00 11.20 16.86
N THR A 382 -29.27 10.37 16.09
CA THR A 382 -28.27 10.82 15.13
C THR A 382 -28.86 11.73 14.06
N GLY A 383 -30.08 11.43 13.59
CA GLY A 383 -30.80 12.27 12.62
C GLY A 383 -31.04 13.69 13.14
N LYS A 384 -31.54 13.83 14.36
CA LYS A 384 -31.79 15.13 14.97
C LYS A 384 -30.50 15.92 15.23
N ARG A 385 -29.40 15.24 15.59
CA ARG A 385 -28.09 15.88 15.76
C ARG A 385 -27.51 16.39 14.43
N LEU A 386 -27.64 15.63 13.36
CA LEU A 386 -27.24 16.05 12.02
C LEU A 386 -28.07 17.24 11.54
N ASN A 387 -29.38 17.19 11.73
CA ASN A 387 -30.29 18.27 11.41
C ASN A 387 -29.92 19.57 12.11
N ASN A 388 -29.74 19.53 13.44
CA ASN A 388 -29.28 20.66 14.22
C ASN A 388 -27.89 21.16 13.77
N GLY A 389 -27.03 20.28 13.34
CA GLY A 389 -25.73 20.63 12.76
C GLY A 389 -25.87 21.44 11.45
N PHE A 390 -26.76 21.04 10.56
CA PHE A 390 -27.06 21.79 9.32
C PHE A 390 -27.67 23.18 9.61
N ILE A 391 -28.59 23.27 10.55
CA ILE A 391 -29.20 24.53 10.95
C ILE A 391 -28.16 25.47 11.57
N ARG A 392 -27.28 24.97 12.45
CA ARG A 392 -26.19 25.75 13.05
C ARG A 392 -25.15 26.23 12.00
N LEU A 393 -25.03 25.54 10.90
CA LEU A 393 -24.23 25.95 9.75
C LEU A 393 -24.96 26.92 8.82
N ASN A 394 -26.10 27.44 9.26
CA ASN A 394 -26.96 28.43 8.55
C ASN A 394 -27.54 27.91 7.22
N HIS A 395 -27.77 26.61 7.10
CA HIS A 395 -28.45 26.03 5.94
C HIS A 395 -29.98 26.04 6.14
N SER A 396 -30.73 26.08 5.05
CA SER A 396 -32.19 25.86 5.07
C SER A 396 -32.43 24.34 5.06
N VAL A 397 -33.05 23.82 6.11
CA VAL A 397 -33.30 22.37 6.25
C VAL A 397 -34.78 22.11 6.22
N LEU A 398 -35.23 21.24 5.31
CA LEU A 398 -36.56 20.64 5.33
C LEU A 398 -36.41 19.25 5.95
N GLU A 399 -37.01 19.06 7.11
CA GLU A 399 -37.05 17.79 7.81
C GLU A 399 -38.14 16.92 7.25
N PHE A 400 -37.81 15.64 6.99
CA PHE A 400 -38.75 14.64 6.53
C PHE A 400 -38.52 13.33 7.28
N SER A 401 -39.53 12.93 8.08
CA SER A 401 -39.50 11.66 8.81
C SER A 401 -40.24 10.57 7.99
N ASP A 402 -39.57 9.44 7.75
CA ASP A 402 -40.20 8.30 7.08
C ASP A 402 -41.39 7.72 7.82
N ARG A 403 -41.51 8.02 9.12
CA ARG A 403 -42.64 7.57 9.98
C ARG A 403 -43.84 8.48 9.95
N ASP A 404 -43.71 9.71 9.56
CA ASP A 404 -44.83 10.63 9.45
C ASP A 404 -45.80 10.16 8.34
N ILE A 405 -45.29 9.55 7.29
CA ILE A 405 -46.12 8.94 6.22
C ILE A 405 -46.94 7.75 6.75
N VAL A 406 -46.31 6.90 7.57
CA VAL A 406 -46.95 5.65 8.06
C VAL A 406 -48.04 5.97 9.09
N SER A 407 -47.94 7.10 9.82
CA SER A 407 -48.97 7.53 10.77
C SER A 407 -50.19 8.14 10.08
N TYR A 408 -50.03 8.68 8.87
CA TYR A 408 -51.15 9.26 8.09
C TYR A 408 -52.04 8.23 7.39
N TYR A 409 -51.51 6.99 7.21
CA TYR A 409 -52.21 5.87 6.54
C TYR A 409 -52.66 4.75 7.50
N ARG A 410 -52.59 4.99 8.80
CA ARG A 410 -53.20 4.17 9.86
C ARG A 410 -54.32 4.91 10.52
#